data_094e7229bb8051d6bea0f0a8c229b5b9
#
_entry.id   094e7229bb8051d6bea0f0a8c229b5b9
#
_cell.length_a   1.000
_cell.length_b   1.000
_cell.length_c   1.000
_cell.angle_alpha   90.00
_cell.angle_beta   90.00
_cell.angle_gamma   90.00
#
_symmetry.space_group_name_H-M   'P 1'
#
loop_
_entity.id
_entity.type
_entity.pdbx_description
1 polymer ?
#
loop_
_entity_poly.entity_id
_entity_poly.type
_entity_poly.pdbx_seq_one_letter_code
_entity_poly.pdbx_strand_id
1 'polypeptide(L)'
;DTYLNTYPDTGFWSLYFGCDTEDVARCRQLVARELQRLCDKPLSSAALRVAKAQLCGQIGISCDHSESFAVAMAKQYAHTGTQRDIAKIMAGIQAVSAEEVQDLARTIYDPEGIYTLIYR
;
A
#
# COMPACT_ATOMS: atom_id res chain seq x y z
N ASP A 1 7.43 3.42 -5.26
CA ASP A 1 7.13 2.69 -4.00
C ASP A 1 5.98 3.34 -3.26
N THR A 2 5.25 2.52 -2.50
CA THR A 2 4.16 2.98 -1.63
C THR A 2 4.40 2.50 -0.20
N TYR A 3 4.13 3.37 0.76
CA TYR A 3 4.31 3.06 2.18
C TYR A 3 3.05 3.45 2.94
N LEU A 4 2.57 2.54 3.80
CA LEU A 4 1.53 2.80 4.78
C LEU A 4 2.18 2.81 6.17
N ASN A 5 2.18 3.97 6.80
CA ASN A 5 2.69 4.14 8.15
C ASN A 5 1.53 4.28 9.12
N THR A 6 1.48 3.39 10.08
CA THR A 6 0.43 3.35 11.11
C THR A 6 1.03 3.65 12.47
N TYR A 7 0.35 4.52 13.23
CA TYR A 7 0.67 4.89 14.60
C TYR A 7 -0.58 4.63 15.47
N PRO A 8 -0.46 4.60 16.81
CA PRO A 8 -1.61 4.32 17.67
C PRO A 8 -2.80 5.27 17.52
N ASP A 9 -2.55 6.51 17.14
CA ASP A 9 -3.52 7.62 17.07
C ASP A 9 -3.67 8.22 15.67
N THR A 10 -2.86 7.81 14.71
CA THR A 10 -2.86 8.36 13.35
C THR A 10 -2.22 7.41 12.34
N GLY A 11 -2.21 7.82 11.10
CA GLY A 11 -1.51 7.13 10.04
C GLY A 11 -1.42 7.99 8.79
N PHE A 12 -0.48 7.68 7.92
CA PHE A 12 -0.42 8.29 6.60
C PHE A 12 0.02 7.27 5.55
N TRP A 13 -0.51 7.46 4.37
CA TRP A 13 -0.09 6.74 3.19
C TRP A 13 0.79 7.66 2.34
N SER A 14 1.90 7.15 1.85
CA SER A 14 2.81 7.90 1.00
C SER A 14 3.17 7.14 -0.26
N LEU A 15 3.36 7.88 -1.34
CA LEU A 15 3.84 7.38 -2.61
C LEU A 15 5.13 8.13 -2.96
N TYR A 16 6.19 7.39 -3.21
CA TYR A 16 7.49 7.91 -3.58
C TYR A 16 7.89 7.45 -4.98
N PHE A 17 8.41 8.38 -5.77
CA PHE A 17 9.02 8.07 -7.06
C PHE A 17 10.18 9.01 -7.37
N GLY A 18 11.15 8.53 -8.14
CA GLY A 18 12.23 9.33 -8.72
C GLY A 18 12.02 9.50 -10.22
N CYS A 19 12.29 10.70 -10.72
CA CYS A 19 12.28 11.02 -12.14
C CYS A 19 13.18 12.22 -12.44
N ASP A 20 13.43 12.50 -13.72
CA ASP A 20 14.12 13.70 -14.13
C ASP A 20 13.31 14.96 -13.77
N THR A 21 14.03 16.06 -13.50
CA THR A 21 13.41 17.30 -13.01
C THR A 21 12.32 17.83 -13.95
N GLU A 22 12.51 17.68 -15.26
CA GLU A 22 11.57 18.12 -16.30
C GLU A 22 10.29 17.25 -16.34
N ASP A 23 10.36 16.00 -15.88
CA ASP A 23 9.22 15.07 -15.90
C ASP A 23 8.38 15.09 -14.61
N VAL A 24 8.77 15.82 -13.57
CA VAL A 24 8.07 15.85 -12.27
C VAL A 24 6.59 16.16 -12.43
N ALA A 25 6.24 17.20 -13.21
CA ALA A 25 4.84 17.59 -13.38
C ALA A 25 4.04 16.49 -14.10
N ARG A 26 4.61 15.86 -15.11
CA ARG A 26 4.00 14.76 -15.86
C ARG A 26 3.81 13.53 -14.98
N CYS A 27 4.81 13.15 -14.22
CA CYS A 27 4.73 12.00 -13.30
C CYS A 27 3.65 12.22 -12.23
N ARG A 28 3.57 13.43 -11.64
CA ARG A 28 2.49 13.77 -10.69
C ARG A 28 1.11 13.61 -11.30
N GLN A 29 0.91 14.10 -12.53
CA GLN A 29 -0.38 13.95 -13.25
C GLN A 29 -0.71 12.48 -13.52
N LEU A 30 0.29 11.66 -13.87
CA LEU A 30 0.11 10.23 -14.08
C LEU A 30 -0.33 9.53 -12.79
N VAL A 31 0.33 9.83 -11.67
CA VAL A 31 -0.04 9.29 -10.34
C VAL A 31 -1.47 9.69 -9.98
N ALA A 32 -1.81 10.97 -10.06
CA ALA A 32 -3.16 11.46 -9.75
C ALA A 32 -4.22 10.77 -10.62
N ARG A 33 -3.94 10.59 -11.92
CA ARG A 33 -4.86 9.88 -12.83
C ARG A 33 -5.04 8.41 -12.46
N GLU A 34 -3.97 7.72 -12.05
CA GLU A 34 -4.09 6.31 -11.65
C GLU A 34 -4.85 6.17 -10.31
N LEU A 35 -4.65 7.07 -9.37
CA LEU A 35 -5.41 7.10 -8.12
C LEU A 35 -6.89 7.37 -8.39
N GLN A 36 -7.20 8.37 -9.22
CA GLN A 36 -8.58 8.65 -9.63
C GLN A 36 -9.22 7.45 -10.34
N ARG A 37 -8.47 6.75 -11.19
CA ARG A 37 -8.96 5.55 -11.87
C ARG A 37 -9.37 4.44 -10.90
N LEU A 38 -8.64 4.28 -9.78
CA LEU A 38 -9.01 3.32 -8.73
C LEU A 38 -10.33 3.71 -8.04
N CYS A 39 -10.60 5.01 -7.91
CA CYS A 39 -11.87 5.51 -7.38
C CYS A 39 -13.04 5.31 -8.36
N ASP A 40 -12.79 5.51 -9.66
CA ASP A 40 -13.83 5.50 -10.68
C ASP A 40 -14.30 4.08 -11.06
N LYS A 41 -13.37 3.12 -11.10
CA LYS A 41 -13.65 1.77 -11.57
C LYS A 41 -12.98 0.71 -10.68
N PRO A 42 -13.70 -0.37 -10.36
CA PRO A 42 -13.09 -1.51 -9.67
C PRO A 42 -11.98 -2.12 -10.55
N LEU A 43 -11.00 -2.72 -9.91
CA LEU A 43 -9.95 -3.47 -10.59
C LEU A 43 -10.56 -4.65 -11.36
N SER A 44 -10.02 -4.93 -12.55
CA SER A 44 -10.37 -6.17 -13.22
C SER A 44 -9.90 -7.38 -12.41
N SER A 45 -10.59 -8.52 -12.55
CA SER A 45 -10.20 -9.76 -11.86
C SER A 45 -8.75 -10.17 -12.14
N ALA A 46 -8.26 -9.92 -13.35
CA ALA A 46 -6.87 -10.18 -13.72
C ALA A 46 -5.90 -9.26 -12.99
N ALA A 47 -6.18 -7.94 -12.93
CA ALA A 47 -5.34 -6.96 -12.23
C ALA A 47 -5.31 -7.23 -10.73
N LEU A 48 -6.46 -7.51 -10.12
CA LEU A 48 -6.55 -7.84 -8.70
C LEU A 48 -5.76 -9.11 -8.36
N ARG A 49 -5.85 -10.15 -9.20
CA ARG A 49 -5.09 -11.39 -9.02
C ARG A 49 -3.58 -11.14 -9.05
N VAL A 50 -3.10 -10.33 -10.01
CA VAL A 50 -1.68 -9.98 -10.12
C VAL A 50 -1.22 -9.19 -8.88
N ALA A 51 -1.99 -8.19 -8.45
CA ALA A 51 -1.68 -7.40 -7.27
C ALA A 51 -1.60 -8.27 -6.00
N LYS A 52 -2.55 -9.18 -5.80
CA LYS A 52 -2.53 -10.14 -4.68
C LYS A 52 -1.30 -11.05 -4.72
N ALA A 53 -0.99 -11.60 -5.89
CA ALA A 53 0.17 -12.47 -6.06
C ALA A 53 1.48 -11.72 -5.76
N GLN A 54 1.62 -10.49 -6.25
CA GLN A 54 2.77 -9.64 -5.97
C GLN A 54 2.91 -9.35 -4.47
N LEU A 55 1.83 -8.94 -3.80
CA LEU A 55 1.84 -8.62 -2.37
C LEU A 55 2.18 -9.86 -1.52
N CYS A 56 1.58 -11.01 -1.81
CA CYS A 56 1.90 -12.25 -1.12
C CYS A 56 3.36 -12.68 -1.35
N GLY A 57 3.88 -12.49 -2.57
CA GLY A 57 5.29 -12.74 -2.88
C GLY A 57 6.24 -11.85 -2.10
N GLN A 58 5.95 -10.56 -2.00
CA GLN A 58 6.73 -9.60 -1.19
C GLN A 58 6.74 -9.97 0.30
N ILE A 59 5.59 -10.38 0.83
CA ILE A 59 5.50 -10.85 2.22
C ILE A 59 6.35 -12.12 2.41
N GLY A 60 6.27 -13.08 1.48
CA GLY A 60 7.09 -14.29 1.52
C GLY A 60 8.59 -13.96 1.58
N ILE A 61 9.07 -13.12 0.65
CA ILE A 61 10.47 -12.68 0.62
C ILE A 61 10.85 -11.95 1.93
N SER A 62 9.97 -11.11 2.47
CA SER A 62 10.24 -10.39 3.72
C SER A 62 10.40 -11.32 4.93
N CYS A 63 9.79 -12.50 4.90
CA CYS A 63 9.93 -13.51 5.95
C CYS A 63 11.30 -14.21 5.93
N ASP A 64 12.00 -14.22 4.79
CA ASP A 64 13.34 -14.81 4.67
C ASP A 64 14.42 -13.94 5.32
N HIS A 65 14.15 -12.65 5.55
CA HIS A 65 15.03 -11.73 6.27
C HIS A 65 14.74 -11.79 7.77
N SER A 66 15.43 -12.69 8.49
CA SER A 66 15.18 -12.98 9.91
C SER A 66 15.19 -11.76 10.82
N GLU A 67 16.10 -10.80 10.59
CA GLU A 67 16.18 -9.56 11.38
C GLU A 67 14.92 -8.68 11.17
N SER A 68 14.57 -8.38 9.94
CA SER A 68 13.39 -7.59 9.61
C SER A 68 12.11 -8.27 10.08
N PHE A 69 12.05 -9.59 9.97
CA PHE A 69 10.95 -10.40 10.44
C PHE A 69 10.81 -10.32 11.95
N ALA A 70 11.91 -10.47 12.71
CA ALA A 70 11.91 -10.38 14.17
C ALA A 70 11.43 -9.00 14.64
N VAL A 71 11.90 -7.91 14.01
CA VAL A 71 11.46 -6.54 14.32
C VAL A 71 9.97 -6.37 14.02
N ALA A 72 9.47 -6.88 12.90
CA ALA A 72 8.05 -6.81 12.55
C ALA A 72 7.17 -7.59 13.56
N MET A 73 7.63 -8.76 14.00
CA MET A 73 6.97 -9.56 15.04
C MET A 73 6.92 -8.82 16.38
N ALA A 74 8.05 -8.23 16.78
CA ALA A 74 8.13 -7.48 18.03
C ALA A 74 7.21 -6.25 18.02
N LYS A 75 7.19 -5.49 16.92
CA LYS A 75 6.26 -4.35 16.73
C LYS A 75 4.80 -4.79 16.84
N GLN A 76 4.42 -5.84 16.13
CA GLN A 76 3.06 -6.36 16.17
C GLN A 76 2.67 -6.74 17.59
N TYR A 77 3.52 -7.49 18.29
CA TYR A 77 3.27 -7.91 19.65
C TYR A 77 3.15 -6.73 20.63
N ALA A 78 4.03 -5.74 20.49
CA ALA A 78 4.00 -4.53 21.34
C ALA A 78 2.72 -3.72 21.15
N HIS A 79 2.16 -3.66 19.94
CA HIS A 79 0.94 -2.89 19.66
C HIS A 79 -0.35 -3.65 19.96
N THR A 80 -0.38 -4.96 19.74
CA THR A 80 -1.63 -5.74 19.78
C THR A 80 -1.67 -6.85 20.81
N GLY A 81 -0.54 -7.15 21.46
CA GLY A 81 -0.40 -8.31 22.35
C GLY A 81 -0.47 -9.66 21.63
N THR A 82 -0.49 -9.69 20.29
CA THR A 82 -0.64 -10.90 19.50
C THR A 82 0.54 -11.11 18.56
N GLN A 83 0.83 -12.39 18.27
CA GLN A 83 1.85 -12.72 17.29
C GLN A 83 1.33 -12.48 15.86
N ARG A 84 2.25 -12.13 14.96
CA ARG A 84 1.96 -11.97 13.54
C ARG A 84 1.74 -13.33 12.89
N ASP A 85 0.52 -13.59 12.48
CA ASP A 85 0.14 -14.81 11.76
C ASP A 85 0.19 -14.53 10.24
N ILE A 86 1.26 -14.99 9.60
CA ILE A 86 1.49 -14.78 8.16
C ILE A 86 0.42 -15.51 7.32
N ALA A 87 0.01 -16.70 7.73
CA ALA A 87 -1.03 -17.44 7.00
C ALA A 87 -2.37 -16.70 7.02
N LYS A 88 -2.73 -16.13 8.17
CA LYS A 88 -3.93 -15.30 8.32
C LYS A 88 -3.86 -14.02 7.50
N ILE A 89 -2.69 -13.38 7.43
CA ILE A 89 -2.48 -12.17 6.61
C ILE A 89 -2.65 -12.52 5.13
N MET A 90 -2.01 -13.59 4.66
CA MET A 90 -2.14 -14.04 3.26
C MET A 90 -3.58 -14.42 2.91
N ALA A 91 -4.28 -15.12 3.80
CA ALA A 91 -5.70 -15.44 3.61
C ALA A 91 -6.56 -14.17 3.52
N GLY A 92 -6.30 -13.18 4.36
CA GLY A 92 -6.96 -11.87 4.30
C GLY A 92 -6.73 -11.17 2.96
N ILE A 93 -5.49 -11.14 2.46
CA ILE A 93 -5.17 -10.56 1.14
C ILE A 93 -5.95 -11.29 0.03
N GLN A 94 -6.00 -12.63 0.08
CA GLN A 94 -6.74 -13.40 -0.93
C GLN A 94 -8.27 -13.16 -0.87
N ALA A 95 -8.80 -12.85 0.28
CA ALA A 95 -10.23 -12.58 0.47
C ALA A 95 -10.68 -11.20 -0.06
N VAL A 96 -9.77 -10.21 -0.17
CA VAL A 96 -10.11 -8.84 -0.61
C VAL A 96 -10.77 -8.84 -1.99
N SER A 97 -11.88 -8.13 -2.14
CA SER A 97 -12.58 -7.95 -3.43
C SER A 97 -12.12 -6.68 -4.17
N ALA A 98 -12.49 -6.56 -5.44
CA ALA A 98 -12.19 -5.36 -6.23
C ALA A 98 -13.01 -4.15 -5.75
N GLU A 99 -14.20 -4.40 -5.28
CA GLU A 99 -15.12 -3.41 -4.71
C GLU A 99 -14.56 -2.85 -3.41
N GLU A 100 -14.05 -3.69 -2.51
CA GLU A 100 -13.40 -3.25 -1.27
C GLU A 100 -12.18 -2.37 -1.54
N VAL A 101 -11.37 -2.69 -2.56
CA VAL A 101 -10.25 -1.84 -2.98
C VAL A 101 -10.73 -0.48 -3.48
N GLN A 102 -11.81 -0.47 -4.28
CA GLN A 102 -12.39 0.78 -4.80
C GLN A 102 -12.98 1.64 -3.69
N ASP A 103 -13.70 1.05 -2.76
CA ASP A 103 -14.34 1.77 -1.65
C ASP A 103 -13.29 2.38 -0.72
N LEU A 104 -12.21 1.63 -0.46
CA LEU A 104 -11.07 2.15 0.28
C LEU A 104 -10.39 3.30 -0.48
N ALA A 105 -10.18 3.16 -1.79
CA ALA A 105 -9.58 4.22 -2.61
C ALA A 105 -10.40 5.52 -2.53
N ARG A 106 -11.73 5.44 -2.62
CA ARG A 106 -12.63 6.58 -2.47
C ARG A 106 -12.59 7.22 -1.08
N THR A 107 -12.29 6.42 -0.06
CA THR A 107 -12.24 6.89 1.33
C THR A 107 -10.95 7.66 1.61
N ILE A 108 -9.81 7.19 1.06
CA ILE A 108 -8.49 7.75 1.39
C ILE A 108 -7.95 8.74 0.36
N TYR A 109 -8.45 8.71 -0.88
CA TYR A 109 -7.99 9.61 -1.93
C TYR A 109 -8.81 10.90 -1.95
N ASP A 110 -8.23 11.94 -1.39
CA ASP A 110 -8.71 13.31 -1.51
C ASP A 110 -7.67 14.14 -2.27
N PRO A 111 -7.96 14.58 -3.51
CA PRO A 111 -7.02 15.39 -4.29
C PRO A 111 -6.55 16.67 -3.60
N GLU A 112 -7.40 17.28 -2.75
CA GLU A 112 -7.08 18.49 -2.02
C GLU A 112 -6.31 18.21 -0.72
N GLY A 113 -6.40 16.99 -0.21
CA GLY A 113 -5.69 16.52 0.98
C GLY A 113 -4.28 15.98 0.71
N ILE A 114 -3.82 15.97 -0.56
CA ILE A 114 -2.49 15.46 -0.90
C ILE A 114 -1.41 16.53 -0.72
N TYR A 115 -0.46 16.23 0.15
CA TYR A 115 0.76 17.02 0.28
C TYR A 115 1.85 16.46 -0.64
N THR A 116 2.47 17.36 -1.43
CA THR A 116 3.56 16.99 -2.33
C THR A 116 4.87 17.62 -1.86
N LEU A 117 5.89 16.78 -1.68
CA LEU A 117 7.25 17.20 -1.35
C LEU A 117 8.17 16.87 -2.53
N ILE A 118 8.92 17.86 -3.02
CA ILE A 118 9.85 17.71 -4.16
C ILE A 118 11.25 18.02 -3.67
N TYR A 119 12.14 17.04 -3.77
CA TYR A 119 13.57 17.21 -3.56
C TYR A 119 14.25 17.40 -4.92
N ARG A 120 15.18 18.38 -4.99
CA ARG A 120 15.96 18.71 -6.18
C ARG A 120 17.46 18.64 -5.84
#